data_72d8977155853a26823b35b5881f3f17
#
_entry.id   72d8977155853a26823b35b5881f3f17
#
_cell.length_a   1.000
_cell.length_b   1.000
_cell.length_c   1.000
_cell.angle_alpha   90.00
_cell.angle_beta   90.00
_cell.angle_gamma   90.00
#
_symmetry.space_group_name_H-M   'P 1'
#
loop_
_entity.id
_entity.type
_entity.pdbx_description
1 polymer ?
#
loop_
_entity_poly.entity_id
_entity_poly.type
_entity_poly.pdbx_seq_one_letter_code
_entity_poly.pdbx_strand_id
1 'polypeptide(L)'
;AGHIWKFITLAYIPPTIAGIVLAYRGKYLLGGALAALFGALQIMSNHVQMSYYFLFVILAVVIAYAVEHYRSHTLPRFFKATGVLVVAALLAVGANASNLYHTYKYSKESMRGGHTELTSQDNSQENTGSGLDKDYITQWSYGKMETLTLLIPDSKGGASGLLSENEHATKAADPQIRPYLSQVDRYWGDQPFTSG
;
A
#
# COMPACT_ATOMS: atom_id res chain seq x y z
N ALA A 1 16.83 -5.09 1.01
CA ALA A 1 15.58 -5.37 0.29
C ALA A 1 14.52 -5.90 1.25
N GLY A 2 13.89 -5.02 2.04
CA GLY A 2 13.07 -5.43 3.19
C GLY A 2 11.60 -5.73 2.93
N HIS A 3 11.07 -5.62 1.69
CA HIS A 3 9.62 -5.64 1.48
C HIS A 3 9.14 -6.65 0.42
N ILE A 4 9.62 -7.90 0.50
CA ILE A 4 9.25 -8.98 -0.43
C ILE A 4 7.73 -9.13 -0.56
N TRP A 5 6.99 -9.08 0.54
CA TRP A 5 5.53 -9.22 0.55
C TRP A 5 4.81 -8.11 -0.21
N LYS A 6 5.32 -6.87 -0.19
CA LYS A 6 4.78 -5.78 -1.01
C LYS A 6 4.96 -6.06 -2.51
N PHE A 7 6.14 -6.54 -2.91
CA PHE A 7 6.39 -6.89 -4.31
C PHE A 7 5.51 -8.04 -4.80
N ILE A 8 5.32 -9.07 -3.99
CA ILE A 8 4.44 -10.20 -4.31
C ILE A 8 3.00 -9.70 -4.50
N THR A 9 2.49 -8.88 -3.59
CA THR A 9 1.15 -8.29 -3.68
C THR A 9 1.00 -7.46 -4.96
N LEU A 10 1.98 -6.63 -5.30
CA LEU A 10 1.99 -5.81 -6.51
C LEU A 10 2.06 -6.65 -7.79
N ALA A 11 2.80 -7.76 -7.78
CA ALA A 11 2.93 -8.65 -8.94
C ALA A 11 1.60 -9.27 -9.38
N TYR A 12 0.64 -9.45 -8.47
CA TYR A 12 -0.68 -10.01 -8.79
C TYR A 12 -1.69 -8.96 -9.28
N ILE A 13 -1.41 -7.67 -9.17
CA ILE A 13 -2.29 -6.59 -9.64
C ILE A 13 -2.49 -6.61 -11.15
N PRO A 14 -1.42 -6.62 -11.99
CA PRO A 14 -1.60 -6.61 -13.45
C PRO A 14 -2.42 -7.79 -13.99
N PRO A 15 -2.18 -9.05 -13.61
CA PRO A 15 -2.98 -10.16 -14.10
C PRO A 15 -4.43 -10.13 -13.57
N THR A 16 -4.68 -9.60 -12.37
CA THR A 16 -6.05 -9.39 -11.87
C THR A 16 -6.78 -8.37 -12.74
N ILE A 17 -6.15 -7.22 -13.05
CA ILE A 17 -6.72 -6.22 -13.96
C ILE A 17 -6.95 -6.82 -15.35
N ALA A 18 -6.02 -7.61 -15.89
CA ALA A 18 -6.18 -8.29 -17.16
C ALA A 18 -7.42 -9.20 -17.16
N GLY A 19 -7.66 -9.95 -16.08
CA GLY A 19 -8.88 -10.74 -15.90
C GLY A 19 -10.15 -9.89 -15.94
N ILE A 20 -10.17 -8.76 -15.24
CA ILE A 20 -11.28 -7.81 -15.22
C ILE A 20 -11.55 -7.25 -16.62
N VAL A 21 -10.51 -6.80 -17.32
CA VAL A 21 -10.61 -6.29 -18.69
C VAL A 21 -11.14 -7.34 -19.66
N LEU A 22 -10.67 -8.58 -19.57
CA LEU A 22 -11.15 -9.69 -20.39
C LEU A 22 -12.63 -9.98 -20.17
N ALA A 23 -13.10 -9.92 -18.93
CA ALA A 23 -14.50 -10.12 -18.60
C ALA A 23 -15.38 -9.03 -19.28
N TYR A 24 -15.00 -7.75 -19.17
CA TYR A 24 -15.70 -6.64 -19.82
C TYR A 24 -15.64 -6.69 -21.34
N ARG A 25 -14.59 -7.26 -21.92
CA ARG A 25 -14.46 -7.52 -23.36
C ARG A 25 -15.23 -8.76 -23.83
N GLY A 26 -16.05 -9.37 -22.97
CA GLY A 26 -16.94 -10.49 -23.30
C GLY A 26 -16.34 -11.89 -23.11
N LYS A 27 -15.05 -12.00 -22.70
CA LYS A 27 -14.42 -13.29 -22.35
C LYS A 27 -14.70 -13.66 -20.89
N TYR A 28 -16.00 -13.84 -20.57
CA TYR A 28 -16.49 -13.93 -19.18
C TYR A 28 -15.81 -15.03 -18.35
N LEU A 29 -15.75 -16.28 -18.85
CA LEU A 29 -15.17 -17.41 -18.11
C LEU A 29 -13.66 -17.22 -17.87
N LEU A 30 -12.92 -16.89 -18.92
CA LEU A 30 -11.47 -16.68 -18.81
C LEU A 30 -11.16 -15.48 -17.93
N GLY A 31 -11.87 -14.36 -18.14
CA GLY A 31 -11.69 -13.14 -17.34
C GLY A 31 -12.05 -13.38 -15.88
N GLY A 32 -13.18 -14.05 -15.59
CA GLY A 32 -13.59 -14.41 -14.24
C GLY A 32 -12.63 -15.36 -13.55
N ALA A 33 -12.15 -16.39 -14.25
CA ALA A 33 -11.18 -17.33 -13.70
C ALA A 33 -9.84 -16.68 -13.35
N LEU A 34 -9.31 -15.82 -14.25
CA LEU A 34 -8.08 -15.08 -13.99
C LEU A 34 -8.25 -14.09 -12.84
N ALA A 35 -9.37 -13.34 -12.81
CA ALA A 35 -9.65 -12.40 -11.74
C ALA A 35 -9.79 -13.11 -10.39
N ALA A 36 -10.47 -14.26 -10.34
CA ALA A 36 -10.60 -15.07 -9.13
C ALA A 36 -9.24 -15.59 -8.66
N LEU A 37 -8.46 -16.21 -9.56
CA LEU A 37 -7.18 -16.80 -9.22
C LEU A 37 -6.19 -15.75 -8.71
N PHE A 38 -5.92 -14.72 -9.52
CA PHE A 38 -4.92 -13.71 -9.16
C PHE A 38 -5.40 -12.78 -8.05
N GLY A 39 -6.72 -12.53 -7.95
CA GLY A 39 -7.32 -11.86 -6.80
C GLY A 39 -7.14 -12.65 -5.51
N ALA A 40 -7.33 -13.97 -5.54
CA ALA A 40 -7.09 -14.84 -4.39
C ALA A 40 -5.61 -14.84 -3.97
N LEU A 41 -4.68 -14.92 -4.92
CA LEU A 41 -3.24 -14.86 -4.64
C LEU A 41 -2.81 -13.50 -4.08
N GLN A 42 -3.42 -12.42 -4.56
CA GLN A 42 -3.18 -11.07 -4.07
C GLN A 42 -3.66 -10.91 -2.62
N ILE A 43 -4.85 -11.44 -2.27
CA ILE A 43 -5.35 -11.44 -0.89
C ILE A 43 -4.49 -12.35 0.00
N MET A 44 -4.05 -13.52 -0.52
CA MET A 44 -3.20 -14.48 0.19
C MET A 44 -1.87 -13.87 0.64
N SER A 45 -1.33 -12.90 -0.10
CA SER A 45 -0.10 -12.19 0.27
C SER A 45 -0.23 -11.37 1.57
N ASN A 46 -1.45 -11.26 2.10
CA ASN A 46 -1.81 -10.68 3.40
C ASN A 46 -1.33 -9.22 3.63
N HIS A 47 -1.20 -8.46 2.56
CA HIS A 47 -0.86 -7.03 2.66
C HIS A 47 -2.12 -6.18 2.50
N VAL A 48 -2.93 -6.11 3.57
CA VAL A 48 -4.28 -5.50 3.57
C VAL A 48 -4.28 -4.07 3.04
N GLN A 49 -3.28 -3.25 3.38
CA GLN A 49 -3.17 -1.87 2.93
C GLN A 49 -3.05 -1.76 1.41
N MET A 50 -2.21 -2.61 0.78
CA MET A 50 -2.04 -2.60 -0.68
C MET A 50 -3.31 -3.10 -1.38
N SER A 51 -3.97 -4.10 -0.81
CA SER A 51 -5.26 -4.60 -1.31
C SER A 51 -6.35 -3.51 -1.25
N TYR A 52 -6.36 -2.73 -0.17
CA TYR A 52 -7.28 -1.60 -0.02
C TYR A 52 -7.07 -0.53 -1.10
N TYR A 53 -5.83 -0.13 -1.35
CA TYR A 53 -5.53 0.82 -2.43
C TYR A 53 -5.86 0.26 -3.81
N PHE A 54 -5.66 -1.03 -4.01
CA PHE A 54 -6.01 -1.69 -5.27
C PHE A 54 -7.51 -1.67 -5.55
N LEU A 55 -8.39 -1.69 -4.53
CA LEU A 55 -9.83 -1.53 -4.72
C LEU A 55 -10.20 -0.21 -5.40
N PHE A 56 -9.50 0.89 -5.14
CA PHE A 56 -9.73 2.15 -5.86
C PHE A 56 -9.38 2.05 -7.35
N VAL A 57 -8.33 1.31 -7.68
CA VAL A 57 -7.96 1.06 -9.08
C VAL A 57 -9.04 0.22 -9.76
N ILE A 58 -9.51 -0.85 -9.12
CA ILE A 58 -10.62 -1.66 -9.63
C ILE A 58 -11.87 -0.80 -9.84
N LEU A 59 -12.22 0.04 -8.87
CA LEU A 59 -13.37 0.94 -8.97
C LEU A 59 -13.25 1.88 -10.17
N ALA A 60 -12.08 2.48 -10.38
CA ALA A 60 -11.83 3.34 -11.55
C ALA A 60 -12.02 2.59 -12.88
N VAL A 61 -11.51 1.35 -12.96
CA VAL A 61 -11.68 0.49 -14.16
C VAL A 61 -13.16 0.16 -14.37
N VAL A 62 -13.89 -0.21 -13.31
CA VAL A 62 -15.33 -0.51 -13.39
C VAL A 62 -16.12 0.71 -13.87
N ILE A 63 -15.81 1.90 -13.35
CA ILE A 63 -16.47 3.15 -13.76
C ILE A 63 -16.18 3.44 -15.24
N ALA A 64 -14.92 3.27 -15.68
CA ALA A 64 -14.55 3.48 -17.08
C ALA A 64 -15.37 2.57 -18.03
N TYR A 65 -15.48 1.28 -17.69
CA TYR A 65 -16.30 0.34 -18.47
C TYR A 65 -17.80 0.61 -18.34
N ALA A 66 -18.30 1.08 -17.21
CA ALA A 66 -19.69 1.50 -17.07
C ALA A 66 -20.02 2.66 -18.02
N VAL A 67 -19.15 3.67 -18.10
CA VAL A 67 -19.29 4.81 -19.03
C VAL A 67 -19.20 4.35 -20.49
N GLU A 68 -18.26 3.49 -20.82
CA GLU A 68 -18.11 2.93 -22.17
C GLU A 68 -19.37 2.17 -22.62
N HIS A 69 -19.84 1.25 -21.81
CA HIS A 69 -21.03 0.45 -22.09
C HIS A 69 -22.33 1.27 -22.09
N TYR A 70 -22.41 2.32 -21.28
CA TYR A 70 -23.53 3.27 -21.30
C TYR A 70 -23.56 4.02 -22.64
N ARG A 71 -22.42 4.57 -23.09
CA ARG A 71 -22.31 5.29 -24.37
C ARG A 71 -22.56 4.38 -25.59
N SER A 72 -22.17 3.11 -25.48
CA SER A 72 -22.34 2.12 -26.55
C SER A 72 -23.69 1.40 -26.51
N HIS A 73 -24.60 1.76 -25.61
CA HIS A 73 -25.88 1.10 -25.41
C HIS A 73 -25.78 -0.42 -25.17
N THR A 74 -24.71 -0.88 -24.53
CA THR A 74 -24.42 -2.30 -24.25
C THR A 74 -24.47 -2.65 -22.77
N LEU A 75 -25.26 -1.96 -21.97
CA LEU A 75 -25.41 -2.16 -20.53
C LEU A 75 -25.67 -3.63 -20.10
N PRO A 76 -26.47 -4.46 -20.83
CA PRO A 76 -26.65 -5.86 -20.45
C PRO A 76 -25.33 -6.65 -20.41
N ARG A 77 -24.37 -6.33 -21.31
CA ARG A 77 -23.03 -6.94 -21.30
C ARG A 77 -22.21 -6.52 -20.09
N PHE A 78 -22.31 -5.24 -19.72
CA PHE A 78 -21.68 -4.71 -18.50
C PHE A 78 -22.16 -5.45 -17.26
N PHE A 79 -23.48 -5.56 -17.05
CA PHE A 79 -24.03 -6.25 -15.90
C PHE A 79 -23.68 -7.73 -15.85
N LYS A 80 -23.64 -8.41 -17.01
CA LYS A 80 -23.18 -9.79 -17.10
C LYS A 80 -21.72 -9.95 -16.68
N ALA A 81 -20.82 -9.09 -17.18
CA ALA A 81 -19.42 -9.08 -16.81
C ALA A 81 -19.23 -8.80 -15.31
N THR A 82 -19.92 -7.77 -14.80
CA THR A 82 -19.87 -7.41 -13.39
C THR A 82 -20.37 -8.55 -12.50
N GLY A 83 -21.45 -9.24 -12.87
CA GLY A 83 -21.95 -10.42 -12.16
C GLY A 83 -20.89 -11.53 -12.06
N VAL A 84 -20.21 -11.83 -13.17
CA VAL A 84 -19.11 -12.81 -13.18
C VAL A 84 -17.95 -12.35 -12.28
N LEU A 85 -17.59 -11.07 -12.32
CA LEU A 85 -16.50 -10.52 -11.49
C LEU A 85 -16.88 -10.49 -10.00
N VAL A 86 -18.15 -10.27 -9.65
CA VAL A 86 -18.63 -10.40 -8.26
C VAL A 86 -18.46 -11.84 -7.77
N VAL A 87 -18.85 -12.84 -8.58
CA VAL A 87 -18.64 -14.24 -8.24
C VAL A 87 -17.13 -14.54 -8.10
N ALA A 88 -16.30 -14.04 -9.01
CA ALA A 88 -14.84 -14.18 -8.92
C ALA A 88 -14.28 -13.57 -7.62
N ALA A 89 -14.75 -12.40 -7.22
CA ALA A 89 -14.36 -11.74 -5.97
C ALA A 89 -14.80 -12.55 -4.74
N LEU A 90 -16.02 -13.09 -4.74
CA LEU A 90 -16.51 -13.95 -3.66
C LEU A 90 -15.68 -15.23 -3.54
N LEU A 91 -15.28 -15.84 -4.65
CA LEU A 91 -14.38 -17.00 -4.65
C LEU A 91 -12.99 -16.64 -4.11
N ALA A 92 -12.43 -15.49 -4.53
CA ALA A 92 -11.12 -15.03 -4.05
C ALA A 92 -11.12 -14.76 -2.54
N VAL A 93 -12.14 -14.10 -2.02
CA VAL A 93 -12.32 -13.83 -0.58
C VAL A 93 -12.60 -15.13 0.17
N GLY A 94 -13.49 -15.98 -0.36
CA GLY A 94 -13.85 -17.26 0.24
C GLY A 94 -12.65 -18.20 0.40
N ALA A 95 -11.79 -18.30 -0.61
CA ALA A 95 -10.54 -19.07 -0.55
C ALA A 95 -9.58 -18.58 0.55
N ASN A 96 -9.66 -17.29 0.91
CA ASN A 96 -8.82 -16.65 1.93
C ASN A 96 -9.56 -16.38 3.25
N ALA A 97 -10.78 -16.88 3.43
CA ALA A 97 -11.62 -16.55 4.57
C ALA A 97 -10.96 -16.84 5.92
N SER A 98 -10.28 -17.98 6.05
CA SER A 98 -9.54 -18.36 7.26
C SER A 98 -8.42 -17.37 7.56
N ASN A 99 -7.61 -17.02 6.54
CA ASN A 99 -6.50 -16.09 6.70
C ASN A 99 -7.01 -14.69 7.10
N LEU A 100 -8.05 -14.20 6.44
CA LEU A 100 -8.69 -12.91 6.75
C LEU A 100 -9.28 -12.88 8.16
N TYR A 101 -9.94 -13.98 8.58
CA TYR A 101 -10.50 -14.09 9.92
C TYR A 101 -9.41 -14.05 11.00
N HIS A 102 -8.33 -14.82 10.84
CA HIS A 102 -7.23 -14.82 11.79
C HIS A 102 -6.51 -13.47 11.83
N THR A 103 -6.27 -12.85 10.67
CA THR A 103 -5.69 -11.51 10.60
C THR A 103 -6.56 -10.47 11.32
N TYR A 104 -7.88 -10.51 11.11
CA TYR A 104 -8.83 -9.62 11.79
C TYR A 104 -8.83 -9.84 13.31
N LYS A 105 -8.86 -11.10 13.76
CA LYS A 105 -8.81 -11.42 15.18
C LYS A 105 -7.49 -10.93 15.82
N TYR A 106 -6.37 -11.24 15.18
CA TYR A 106 -5.05 -10.81 15.65
C TYR A 106 -4.86 -9.30 15.65
N SER A 107 -5.45 -8.58 14.69
CA SER A 107 -5.36 -7.12 14.64
C SER A 107 -5.98 -6.43 15.86
N LYS A 108 -6.98 -7.05 16.48
CA LYS A 108 -7.62 -6.53 17.70
C LYS A 108 -6.74 -6.69 18.95
N GLU A 109 -5.89 -7.72 18.96
CA GLU A 109 -4.99 -8.03 20.07
C GLU A 109 -3.59 -7.40 19.86
N SER A 110 -3.35 -6.77 18.71
CA SER A 110 -2.10 -6.08 18.44
C SER A 110 -2.10 -4.64 18.97
N MET A 111 -0.91 -4.03 19.04
CA MET A 111 -0.72 -2.62 19.45
C MET A 111 -1.63 -1.62 18.71
N ARG A 112 -2.15 -2.00 17.53
CA ARG A 112 -3.11 -1.21 16.76
C ARG A 112 -4.56 -1.34 17.26
N GLY A 113 -4.84 -2.32 18.13
CA GLY A 113 -6.16 -2.56 18.70
C GLY A 113 -6.44 -1.82 20.02
N GLY A 114 -5.50 -1.04 20.54
CA GLY A 114 -5.72 -0.14 21.69
C GLY A 114 -5.65 -0.77 23.07
N HIS A 115 -5.49 -2.08 23.21
CA HIS A 115 -5.30 -2.75 24.50
C HIS A 115 -4.21 -3.81 24.40
N THR A 116 -3.04 -3.56 24.98
CA THR A 116 -2.06 -4.61 25.29
C THR A 116 -2.02 -4.81 26.79
N GLU A 117 -2.15 -6.05 27.24
CA GLU A 117 -1.97 -6.42 28.66
C GLU A 117 -0.53 -6.17 29.17
N LEU A 118 0.37 -5.79 28.26
CA LEU A 118 1.78 -5.50 28.55
C LEU A 118 2.08 -4.02 28.78
N THR A 119 1.09 -3.14 28.67
CA THR A 119 1.28 -1.73 29.02
C THR A 119 1.22 -1.59 30.51
N SER A 120 2.40 -1.43 31.16
CA SER A 120 2.51 -1.10 32.57
C SER A 120 1.61 0.10 32.88
N GLN A 121 0.84 0.00 33.99
CA GLN A 121 -0.14 0.99 34.47
C GLN A 121 0.44 2.37 34.83
N ASP A 122 1.69 2.65 34.51
CA ASP A 122 2.40 3.83 35.03
C ASP A 122 2.43 5.05 34.06
N ASN A 123 1.84 4.95 32.87
CA ASN A 123 1.66 6.13 31.99
C ASN A 123 0.18 6.33 31.66
N SER A 124 -0.59 6.67 32.69
CA SER A 124 -1.97 7.15 32.59
C SER A 124 -1.99 8.59 32.04
N GLN A 125 -1.77 8.74 30.74
CA GLN A 125 -2.37 9.82 29.99
C GLN A 125 -3.52 9.25 29.17
N GLU A 126 -4.70 9.79 29.46
CA GLU A 126 -6.00 9.44 28.94
C GLU A 126 -6.03 9.27 27.41
N ASN A 127 -5.81 8.05 26.93
CA ASN A 127 -6.26 7.67 25.59
C ASN A 127 -7.60 6.96 25.72
N THR A 128 -8.67 7.72 25.90
CA THR A 128 -10.07 7.26 25.87
C THR A 128 -10.59 7.04 24.44
N GLY A 129 -9.73 6.98 23.44
CA GLY A 129 -10.09 6.76 22.04
C GLY A 129 -9.66 5.38 21.55
N SER A 130 -10.55 4.65 20.90
CA SER A 130 -10.25 3.39 20.20
C SER A 130 -9.42 3.67 18.94
N GLY A 131 -8.14 4.00 19.08
CA GLY A 131 -7.26 4.27 17.95
C GLY A 131 -5.80 4.44 18.36
N LEU A 132 -4.90 4.45 17.37
CA LEU A 132 -3.49 4.76 17.58
C LEU A 132 -3.32 6.23 17.95
N ASP A 133 -2.30 6.52 18.75
CA ASP A 133 -1.89 7.88 19.09
C ASP A 133 -1.65 8.69 17.81
N LYS A 134 -2.11 9.95 17.81
CA LYS A 134 -1.99 10.86 16.68
C LYS A 134 -0.52 11.09 16.28
N ASP A 135 0.36 11.24 17.26
CA ASP A 135 1.78 11.48 17.02
C ASP A 135 2.44 10.25 16.38
N TYR A 136 2.05 9.04 16.79
CA TYR A 136 2.49 7.80 16.16
C TYR A 136 1.99 7.68 14.70
N ILE A 137 0.74 8.04 14.42
CA ILE A 137 0.17 7.96 13.07
C ILE A 137 0.84 8.97 12.13
N THR A 138 1.15 10.16 12.63
CA THR A 138 1.72 11.25 11.81
C THR A 138 3.24 11.20 11.70
N GLN A 139 3.90 10.42 12.54
CA GLN A 139 5.36 10.29 12.59
C GLN A 139 6.01 9.97 11.23
N TRP A 140 5.31 9.22 10.36
CA TRP A 140 5.77 8.81 9.04
C TRP A 140 5.14 9.63 7.91
N SER A 141 4.46 10.71 8.23
CA SER A 141 3.83 11.58 7.24
C SER A 141 4.88 12.49 6.59
N TYR A 142 4.72 12.73 5.28
CA TYR A 142 5.52 13.76 4.60
C TYR A 142 5.25 15.14 5.19
N GLY A 143 6.31 15.89 5.44
CA GLY A 143 6.21 17.32 5.72
C GLY A 143 5.65 18.09 4.51
N LYS A 144 5.07 19.27 4.76
CA LYS A 144 4.45 20.05 3.68
C LYS A 144 5.43 20.34 2.52
N MET A 145 6.70 20.57 2.82
CA MET A 145 7.73 20.84 1.82
C MET A 145 8.29 19.55 1.18
N GLU A 146 8.11 18.39 1.81
CA GLU A 146 8.55 17.12 1.26
C GLU A 146 7.70 16.66 0.07
N THR A 147 6.46 17.17 -0.04
CA THR A 147 5.62 16.91 -1.22
C THR A 147 6.27 17.39 -2.52
N LEU A 148 7.20 18.36 -2.44
CA LEU A 148 8.00 18.78 -3.60
C LEU A 148 8.89 17.66 -4.16
N THR A 149 9.23 16.64 -3.36
CA THR A 149 10.00 15.46 -3.81
C THR A 149 9.27 14.69 -4.92
N LEU A 150 7.95 14.80 -5.01
CA LEU A 150 7.16 14.20 -6.10
C LEU A 150 7.44 14.87 -7.47
N LEU A 151 7.86 16.14 -7.47
CA LEU A 151 8.17 16.92 -8.68
C LEU A 151 9.67 17.04 -8.90
N ILE A 152 10.43 17.21 -7.84
CA ILE A 152 11.87 17.44 -7.86
C ILE A 152 12.53 16.33 -7.01
N PRO A 153 13.13 15.31 -7.63
CA PRO A 153 13.83 14.26 -6.90
C PRO A 153 14.84 14.85 -5.92
N ASP A 154 14.95 14.24 -4.76
CA ASP A 154 15.90 14.60 -3.70
C ASP A 154 15.78 16.04 -3.16
N SER A 155 14.61 16.70 -3.32
CA SER A 155 14.39 18.08 -2.84
C SER A 155 14.62 18.24 -1.32
N LYS A 156 14.62 17.14 -0.57
CA LYS A 156 14.95 17.06 0.87
C LYS A 156 16.13 16.12 1.16
N GLY A 157 17.04 15.99 0.20
CA GLY A 157 18.32 15.27 0.39
C GLY A 157 18.30 13.78 -0.01
N GLY A 158 17.17 13.23 -0.43
CA GLY A 158 17.06 11.85 -0.89
C GLY A 158 16.85 10.83 0.23
N ALA A 159 17.28 9.58 0.02
CA ALA A 159 17.10 8.49 0.99
C ALA A 159 17.91 8.70 2.27
N SER A 160 17.40 8.15 3.38
CA SER A 160 18.13 8.13 4.66
C SER A 160 19.48 7.43 4.52
N GLY A 161 20.52 8.06 5.02
CA GLY A 161 21.90 7.60 4.94
C GLY A 161 22.86 8.71 5.35
N LEU A 162 24.09 8.35 5.65
CA LEU A 162 25.08 9.34 6.05
C LEU A 162 25.64 10.08 4.84
N LEU A 163 25.94 11.35 5.01
CA LEU A 163 26.50 12.18 3.95
C LEU A 163 27.88 11.68 3.48
N SER A 164 28.61 10.99 4.37
CA SER A 164 29.89 10.33 4.05
C SER A 164 29.78 9.21 3.01
N GLU A 165 28.59 8.61 2.85
CA GLU A 165 28.33 7.55 1.86
C GLU A 165 28.13 8.12 0.44
N ASN A 166 27.97 9.44 0.32
CA ASN A 166 27.80 10.10 -0.97
C ASN A 166 29.16 10.54 -1.51
N GLU A 167 29.63 9.88 -2.57
CA GLU A 167 30.91 10.19 -3.20
C GLU A 167 31.05 11.63 -3.69
N HIS A 168 29.96 12.23 -4.19
CA HIS A 168 29.98 13.61 -4.66
C HIS A 168 30.14 14.58 -3.50
N ALA A 169 29.44 14.36 -2.40
CA ALA A 169 29.57 15.17 -1.19
C ALA A 169 30.97 15.06 -0.59
N THR A 170 31.49 13.83 -0.52
CA THR A 170 32.83 13.58 0.03
C THR A 170 33.93 14.20 -0.83
N LYS A 171 33.80 14.17 -2.16
CA LYS A 171 34.76 14.78 -3.09
C LYS A 171 34.70 16.32 -3.06
N ALA A 172 33.50 16.88 -2.93
CA ALA A 172 33.30 18.33 -2.91
C ALA A 172 33.63 18.98 -1.57
N ALA A 173 33.62 18.22 -0.47
CA ALA A 173 33.84 18.76 0.87
C ALA A 173 35.32 19.09 1.13
N ASP A 174 35.54 20.20 1.84
CA ASP A 174 36.83 20.56 2.37
C ASP A 174 37.42 19.42 3.24
N PRO A 175 38.71 19.10 3.15
CA PRO A 175 39.37 18.09 3.97
C PRO A 175 39.11 18.22 5.48
N GLN A 176 38.94 19.44 5.97
CA GLN A 176 38.67 19.71 7.40
C GLN A 176 37.24 19.29 7.80
N ILE A 177 36.27 19.31 6.87
CA ILE A 177 34.85 19.01 7.13
C ILE A 177 34.55 17.52 6.92
N ARG A 178 35.32 16.80 6.12
CA ARG A 178 35.09 15.38 5.79
C ARG A 178 34.85 14.48 7.00
N PRO A 179 35.55 14.59 8.13
CA PRO A 179 35.29 13.76 9.31
C PRO A 179 33.91 13.94 9.88
N TYR A 180 33.30 15.12 9.72
CA TYR A 180 31.96 15.42 10.23
C TYR A 180 30.85 14.89 9.33
N LEU A 181 31.10 14.55 8.06
CA LEU A 181 30.12 14.02 7.13
C LEU A 181 29.54 12.66 7.60
N SER A 182 30.25 11.93 8.45
CA SER A 182 29.77 10.70 9.07
C SER A 182 28.78 10.91 10.21
N GLN A 183 28.54 12.16 10.61
CA GLN A 183 27.60 12.54 11.68
C GLN A 183 26.37 13.28 11.13
N VAL A 184 26.37 13.57 9.82
CA VAL A 184 25.28 14.33 9.17
C VAL A 184 24.47 13.40 8.29
N ASP A 185 23.14 13.42 8.51
CA ASP A 185 22.20 12.70 7.68
C ASP A 185 22.05 13.39 6.31
N ARG A 186 21.90 12.59 5.29
CA ARG A 186 21.59 13.04 3.93
C ARG A 186 20.13 13.48 3.77
N TYR A 187 19.23 12.88 4.54
CA TYR A 187 17.82 13.18 4.54
C TYR A 187 17.48 14.31 5.53
N TRP A 188 16.76 15.34 5.05
CA TRP A 188 16.42 16.54 5.83
C TRP A 188 14.91 16.74 5.94
N GLY A 189 14.16 15.68 5.83
CA GLY A 189 12.71 15.68 5.97
C GLY A 189 12.25 15.49 7.41
N ASP A 190 10.94 15.49 7.60
CA ASP A 190 10.30 15.39 8.91
C ASP A 190 10.12 13.92 9.36
N GLN A 191 10.42 12.94 8.48
CA GLN A 191 10.28 11.52 8.81
C GLN A 191 11.47 11.00 9.62
N PRO A 192 11.28 9.95 10.45
CA PRO A 192 12.38 9.31 11.16
C PRO A 192 13.47 8.78 10.22
N PHE A 193 14.71 8.80 10.66
CA PHE A 193 15.89 8.38 9.90
C PHE A 193 15.77 7.02 9.21
N THR A 194 15.00 6.09 9.77
CA THR A 194 14.82 4.74 9.24
C THR A 194 13.76 4.61 8.15
N SER A 195 13.17 5.71 7.68
CA SER A 195 12.05 5.71 6.72
C SER A 195 12.46 5.65 5.26
N GLY A 196 13.71 5.89 4.94
CA GLY A 196 14.23 5.93 3.57
C GLY A 196 14.52 4.59 2.93
#